data_f024fc38e2f9e9b92a7b70485e0b961c
#
_entry.id   f024fc38e2f9e9b92a7b70485e0b961c
#
_cell.length_a   1.000
_cell.length_b   1.000
_cell.length_c   1.000
_cell.angle_alpha   90.00
_cell.angle_beta   90.00
_cell.angle_gamma   90.00
#
_symmetry.space_group_name_H-M   'P 1'
#
loop_
_entity.id
_entity.type
_entity.pdbx_description
1 polymer ?
#
loop_
_entity_poly.entity_id
_entity_poly.type
_entity_poly.pdbx_seq_one_letter_code
_entity_poly.pdbx_strand_id
1 'polypeptide(L)'
;MSFIFYIFVFWVLYSVFNKFKGTQNFSYNKRVNFKEASYLIALLAKVAKGDGRVHELEARIISETITDMSYQTGIDRDEFKTIFNKEKEYIGDAYDVAKRYKDEFRLNRQVAIARITFFLNLAYIDGDFVPSEQKIIKEIANGFGIDGDLLDTIIYRFDTFYRSQQKYRQNRYNNSSRSNDTQNEKLPYEILGLSKDSDFKDIKKRYRELVKKYHPDILMGQGESDEVIEKSTKKLQEINEAYEEIKQQRGEN
;
A
#
# COMPACT_ATOMS: atom_id res chain seq x y z
N MET A 1 3.78 5.11 -16.67
CA MET A 1 3.60 4.45 -15.37
C MET A 1 2.16 4.60 -14.95
N SER A 2 1.52 3.50 -14.56
CA SER A 2 0.06 3.46 -14.43
C SER A 2 -0.42 4.24 -13.20
N PHE A 3 -1.29 5.21 -13.41
CA PHE A 3 -2.03 5.97 -12.40
C PHE A 3 -2.77 5.07 -11.38
N ILE A 4 -3.05 3.81 -11.74
CA ILE A 4 -3.65 2.77 -10.87
C ILE A 4 -2.72 2.33 -9.76
N PHE A 5 -1.43 2.26 -10.01
CA PHE A 5 -0.48 1.98 -8.96
C PHE A 5 -0.61 3.02 -7.84
N TYR A 6 -0.84 4.28 -8.20
CA TYR A 6 -1.09 5.35 -7.23
C TYR A 6 -2.45 5.22 -6.54
N ILE A 7 -3.50 4.82 -7.25
CA ILE A 7 -4.81 4.57 -6.63
C ILE A 7 -4.71 3.36 -5.69
N PHE A 8 -3.94 2.34 -6.04
CA PHE A 8 -3.70 1.17 -5.21
C PHE A 8 -2.93 1.54 -3.94
N VAL A 9 -1.85 2.27 -4.05
CA VAL A 9 -1.06 2.74 -2.91
C VAL A 9 -1.88 3.73 -2.07
N PHE A 10 -2.57 4.68 -2.69
CA PHE A 10 -3.48 5.60 -1.99
C PHE A 10 -4.63 4.86 -1.31
N TRP A 11 -5.16 3.81 -1.92
CA TRP A 11 -6.22 3.02 -1.33
C TRP A 11 -5.71 2.09 -0.23
N VAL A 12 -4.52 1.53 -0.32
CA VAL A 12 -3.84 0.82 0.78
C VAL A 12 -3.61 1.79 1.93
N LEU A 13 -3.11 2.99 1.66
CA LEU A 13 -2.98 4.05 2.65
C LEU A 13 -4.34 4.39 3.28
N TYR A 14 -5.36 4.61 2.48
CA TYR A 14 -6.73 4.89 2.90
C TYR A 14 -7.36 3.71 3.66
N SER A 15 -7.12 2.47 3.24
CA SER A 15 -7.60 1.25 3.89
C SER A 15 -6.90 1.00 5.22
N VAL A 16 -5.58 1.17 5.27
CA VAL A 16 -4.81 1.10 6.52
C VAL A 16 -5.27 2.17 7.50
N PHE A 17 -5.56 3.38 7.01
CA PHE A 17 -6.10 4.47 7.82
C PHE A 17 -7.58 4.34 8.16
N ASN A 18 -8.43 3.82 7.25
CA ASN A 18 -9.86 3.65 7.51
C ASN A 18 -10.21 2.35 8.27
N LYS A 19 -9.39 1.31 8.25
CA LYS A 19 -9.55 0.17 9.17
C LYS A 19 -9.35 0.56 10.64
N PHE A 20 -8.82 1.73 10.92
CA PHE A 20 -8.88 2.34 12.24
C PHE A 20 -10.33 2.60 12.73
N LYS A 21 -11.32 2.57 11.82
CA LYS A 21 -12.74 2.75 12.14
C LYS A 21 -13.51 1.47 12.46
N GLY A 22 -12.90 0.30 12.41
CA GLY A 22 -13.71 -0.93 12.25
C GLY A 22 -13.47 -2.09 13.19
N THR A 23 -13.14 -1.93 14.48
CA THR A 23 -13.36 -3.01 15.48
C THR A 23 -13.37 -2.47 16.92
N GLN A 24 -14.20 -1.54 17.20
CA GLN A 24 -14.87 -1.34 18.49
C GLN A 24 -15.92 -0.26 18.28
N ASN A 25 -17.09 -0.38 18.90
CA ASN A 25 -18.09 0.68 19.06
C ASN A 25 -17.45 1.91 19.74
N PHE A 26 -16.65 2.66 19.00
CA PHE A 26 -16.10 3.94 19.44
C PHE A 26 -16.70 5.06 18.60
N SER A 27 -17.34 5.95 19.34
CA SER A 27 -17.87 7.23 18.93
C SER A 27 -17.07 7.87 17.79
N TYR A 28 -17.78 8.38 16.81
CA TYR A 28 -17.39 8.91 15.49
C TYR A 28 -16.45 10.13 15.51
N ASN A 29 -15.59 10.31 16.55
CA ASN A 29 -14.87 11.57 16.78
C ASN A 29 -13.42 11.41 17.31
N LYS A 30 -12.71 10.32 17.01
CA LYS A 30 -11.29 10.31 17.34
C LYS A 30 -10.48 10.83 16.15
N ARG A 31 -10.24 12.14 16.13
CA ARG A 31 -9.18 12.73 15.27
C ARG A 31 -7.87 11.99 15.53
N VAL A 32 -7.12 11.68 14.48
CA VAL A 32 -5.75 11.16 14.64
C VAL A 32 -4.99 12.13 15.53
N ASN A 33 -4.33 11.61 16.56
CA ASN A 33 -3.56 12.44 17.46
C ASN A 33 -2.31 12.92 16.72
N PHE A 34 -2.01 14.22 16.80
CA PHE A 34 -0.78 14.81 16.21
C PHE A 34 0.48 14.00 16.57
N LYS A 35 0.59 13.57 17.82
CA LYS A 35 1.74 12.80 18.28
C LYS A 35 1.84 11.42 17.61
N GLU A 36 0.71 10.74 17.39
CA GLU A 36 0.67 9.49 16.64
C GLU A 36 1.08 9.70 15.18
N ALA A 37 0.54 10.74 14.53
CA ALA A 37 0.92 11.11 13.18
C ALA A 37 2.40 11.46 13.08
N SER A 38 2.97 12.14 14.10
CA SER A 38 4.39 12.47 14.16
C SER A 38 5.29 11.22 14.18
N TYR A 39 4.92 10.17 14.93
CA TYR A 39 5.64 8.90 14.91
C TYR A 39 5.61 8.24 13.53
N LEU A 40 4.44 8.25 12.88
CA LEU A 40 4.30 7.67 11.54
C LEU A 40 5.15 8.42 10.50
N ILE A 41 5.15 9.75 10.54
CA ILE A 41 5.96 10.58 9.65
C ILE A 41 7.45 10.40 9.94
N ALA A 42 7.84 10.27 11.21
CA ALA A 42 9.23 10.01 11.60
C ALA A 42 9.73 8.66 11.02
N LEU A 43 8.97 7.58 11.19
CA LEU A 43 9.33 6.28 10.65
C LEU A 43 9.29 6.27 9.11
N LEU A 44 8.32 6.95 8.50
CA LEU A 44 8.24 7.13 7.05
C LEU A 44 9.50 7.81 6.49
N ALA A 45 9.99 8.85 7.19
CA ALA A 45 11.22 9.56 6.80
C ALA A 45 12.46 8.65 6.83
N LYS A 46 12.55 7.76 7.82
CA LYS A 46 13.66 6.83 7.95
C LYS A 46 13.65 5.77 6.85
N VAL A 47 12.47 5.22 6.53
CA VAL A 47 12.32 4.26 5.42
C VAL A 47 12.67 4.93 4.10
N ALA A 48 12.09 6.08 3.79
CA ALA A 48 12.33 6.81 2.55
C ALA A 48 13.79 7.27 2.35
N LYS A 49 14.58 7.32 3.42
CA LYS A 49 16.00 7.68 3.35
C LYS A 49 16.91 6.45 3.34
N GLY A 50 16.35 5.25 3.44
CA GLY A 50 17.11 4.01 3.58
C GLY A 50 18.12 3.75 2.49
N ASP A 51 17.82 4.08 1.25
CA ASP A 51 18.72 3.95 0.09
C ASP A 51 19.55 5.22 -0.20
N GLY A 52 19.33 6.30 0.57
CA GLY A 52 20.04 7.60 0.43
C GLY A 52 19.40 8.55 -0.58
N ARG A 53 18.43 8.12 -1.37
CA ARG A 53 17.72 8.93 -2.38
C ARG A 53 16.22 8.70 -2.26
N VAL A 54 15.46 9.78 -2.30
CA VAL A 54 14.00 9.70 -2.39
C VAL A 54 13.61 9.76 -3.86
N HIS A 55 13.07 8.68 -4.40
CA HIS A 55 12.59 8.65 -5.78
C HIS A 55 11.33 9.50 -5.96
N GLU A 56 11.04 9.91 -7.20
CA GLU A 56 9.88 10.78 -7.49
C GLU A 56 8.55 10.18 -6.99
N LEU A 57 8.39 8.86 -7.15
CA LEU A 57 7.21 8.13 -6.72
C LEU A 57 7.05 8.11 -5.21
N GLU A 58 8.13 7.85 -4.49
CA GLU A 58 8.16 7.92 -3.02
C GLU A 58 7.85 9.34 -2.53
N ALA A 59 8.50 10.36 -3.12
CA ALA A 59 8.27 11.75 -2.78
C ALA A 59 6.80 12.14 -2.92
N ARG A 60 6.12 11.62 -3.93
CA ARG A 60 4.69 11.85 -4.14
C ARG A 60 3.86 11.22 -3.03
N ILE A 61 4.09 9.93 -2.70
CA ILE A 61 3.36 9.25 -1.63
C ILE A 61 3.62 9.91 -0.28
N ILE A 62 4.85 10.27 0.01
CA ILE A 62 5.21 11.00 1.22
C ILE A 62 4.43 12.32 1.29
N SER A 63 4.39 13.06 0.19
CA SER A 63 3.65 14.33 0.09
C SER A 63 2.15 14.15 0.32
N GLU A 64 1.55 13.11 -0.25
CA GLU A 64 0.14 12.76 -0.08
C GLU A 64 -0.15 12.32 1.37
N THR A 65 0.74 11.49 1.95
CA THR A 65 0.64 11.06 3.35
C THR A 65 0.69 12.24 4.32
N ILE A 66 1.61 13.18 4.11
CA ILE A 66 1.73 14.40 4.92
C ILE A 66 0.45 15.25 4.80
N THR A 67 -0.10 15.37 3.59
CA THR A 67 -1.34 16.12 3.34
C THR A 67 -2.52 15.47 4.06
N ASP A 68 -2.64 14.15 4.00
CA ASP A 68 -3.68 13.38 4.70
C ASP A 68 -3.58 13.54 6.23
N MET A 69 -2.35 13.47 6.77
CA MET A 69 -2.12 13.68 8.21
C MET A 69 -2.52 15.09 8.64
N SER A 70 -2.16 16.10 7.85
CA SER A 70 -2.57 17.48 8.08
C SER A 70 -4.10 17.62 8.12
N TYR A 71 -4.79 17.05 7.15
CA TYR A 71 -6.25 17.07 7.10
C TYR A 71 -6.90 16.35 8.29
N GLN A 72 -6.40 15.17 8.66
CA GLN A 72 -6.98 14.37 9.74
C GLN A 72 -6.73 14.96 11.14
N THR A 73 -5.58 15.58 11.34
CA THR A 73 -5.21 16.17 12.64
C THR A 73 -5.66 17.62 12.78
N GLY A 74 -5.85 18.32 11.66
CA GLY A 74 -6.05 19.78 11.63
C GLY A 74 -4.77 20.59 11.89
N ILE A 75 -3.61 19.92 11.84
CA ILE A 75 -2.29 20.55 12.04
C ILE A 75 -1.73 20.95 10.68
N ASP A 76 -0.98 22.05 10.65
CA ASP A 76 -0.39 22.54 9.41
C ASP A 76 0.56 21.51 8.77
N ARG A 77 0.49 21.43 7.46
CA ARG A 77 1.30 20.52 6.65
C ARG A 77 2.82 20.74 6.84
N ASP A 78 3.23 21.97 7.08
CA ASP A 78 4.64 22.32 7.24
C ASP A 78 5.23 21.83 8.58
N GLU A 79 4.41 21.64 9.60
CA GLU A 79 4.80 20.95 10.83
C GLU A 79 5.23 19.50 10.53
N PHE A 80 4.45 18.76 9.75
CA PHE A 80 4.80 17.40 9.36
C PHE A 80 6.02 17.33 8.43
N LYS A 81 6.17 18.30 7.52
CA LYS A 81 7.40 18.41 6.71
C LYS A 81 8.65 18.66 7.57
N THR A 82 8.51 19.48 8.61
CA THR A 82 9.60 19.74 9.55
C THR A 82 10.02 18.47 10.27
N ILE A 83 9.04 17.66 10.75
CA ILE A 83 9.31 16.36 11.36
C ILE A 83 10.01 15.44 10.34
N PHE A 84 9.45 15.30 9.14
CA PHE A 84 10.04 14.48 8.09
C PHE A 84 11.48 14.87 7.78
N ASN A 85 11.73 16.16 7.56
CA ASN A 85 13.05 16.67 7.21
C ASN A 85 14.09 16.48 8.33
N LYS A 86 13.67 16.57 9.58
CA LYS A 86 14.52 16.30 10.74
C LYS A 86 14.84 14.81 10.85
N GLU A 87 13.84 13.96 10.76
CA GLU A 87 13.97 12.53 11.03
C GLU A 87 14.69 11.75 9.91
N LYS A 88 14.66 12.26 8.66
CA LYS A 88 15.44 11.67 7.56
C LYS A 88 16.96 11.85 7.70
N GLU A 89 17.41 12.80 8.51
CA GLU A 89 18.86 13.04 8.71
C GLU A 89 19.50 12.00 9.63
N TYR A 90 18.69 11.32 10.47
CA TYR A 90 19.19 10.28 11.36
C TYR A 90 18.27 9.04 11.35
N ILE A 91 18.71 7.98 10.70
CA ILE A 91 17.95 6.74 10.54
C ILE A 91 18.30 5.67 11.58
N GLY A 92 19.38 5.84 12.33
CA GLY A 92 19.95 4.84 13.23
C GLY A 92 19.13 4.54 14.49
N ASP A 93 18.06 5.30 14.77
CA ASP A 93 17.17 5.12 15.92
C ASP A 93 15.78 4.59 15.53
N ALA A 94 15.65 3.98 14.35
CA ALA A 94 14.38 3.46 13.84
C ALA A 94 13.70 2.49 14.81
N TYR A 95 14.48 1.61 15.45
CA TYR A 95 14.00 0.70 16.50
C TYR A 95 13.41 1.46 17.68
N ASP A 96 14.13 2.47 18.20
CA ASP A 96 13.71 3.21 19.39
C ASP A 96 12.47 4.06 19.15
N VAL A 97 12.37 4.66 17.96
CA VAL A 97 11.18 5.42 17.55
C VAL A 97 9.98 4.49 17.44
N ALA A 98 10.13 3.32 16.80
CA ALA A 98 9.07 2.32 16.67
C ALA A 98 8.63 1.77 18.03
N LYS A 99 9.60 1.47 18.92
CA LYS A 99 9.31 0.98 20.27
C LYS A 99 8.54 2.02 21.09
N ARG A 100 8.98 3.27 21.09
CA ARG A 100 8.26 4.36 21.77
C ARG A 100 6.84 4.54 21.23
N TYR A 101 6.68 4.47 19.92
CA TYR A 101 5.35 4.54 19.29
C TYR A 101 4.46 3.40 19.77
N LYS A 102 4.97 2.14 19.74
CA LYS A 102 4.22 0.98 20.23
C LYS A 102 3.81 1.13 21.68
N ASP A 103 4.75 1.50 22.56
CA ASP A 103 4.54 1.55 24.01
C ASP A 103 3.56 2.68 24.37
N GLU A 104 3.69 3.85 23.76
CA GLU A 104 2.86 5.00 24.04
C GLU A 104 1.41 4.82 23.57
N PHE A 105 1.23 4.28 22.37
CA PHE A 105 -0.11 4.06 21.79
C PHE A 105 -0.65 2.66 22.02
N ARG A 106 0.08 1.81 22.74
CA ARG A 106 -0.28 0.41 23.03
C ARG A 106 -0.70 -0.34 21.77
N LEU A 107 0.15 -0.25 20.73
CA LEU A 107 -0.16 -0.88 19.44
C LEU A 107 -0.30 -2.38 19.61
N ASN A 108 -1.45 -2.90 19.24
CA ASN A 108 -1.65 -4.35 19.15
C ASN A 108 -0.94 -4.92 17.91
N ARG A 109 -0.81 -6.26 17.86
CA ARG A 109 -0.11 -6.96 16.78
C ARG A 109 -0.68 -6.64 15.38
N GLN A 110 -1.99 -6.54 15.24
CA GLN A 110 -2.64 -6.25 13.94
C GLN A 110 -2.30 -4.85 13.45
N VAL A 111 -2.32 -3.85 14.34
CA VAL A 111 -1.94 -2.48 14.00
C VAL A 111 -0.46 -2.41 13.64
N ALA A 112 0.41 -3.09 14.39
CA ALA A 112 1.84 -3.15 14.10
C ALA A 112 2.11 -3.76 12.71
N ILE A 113 1.47 -4.87 12.36
CA ILE A 113 1.55 -5.48 11.03
C ILE A 113 1.06 -4.50 9.96
N ALA A 114 -0.06 -3.82 10.16
CA ALA A 114 -0.58 -2.85 9.21
C ALA A 114 0.41 -1.68 8.96
N ARG A 115 1.14 -1.24 10.01
CA ARG A 115 2.18 -0.20 9.85
C ARG A 115 3.38 -0.71 9.06
N ILE A 116 3.86 -1.93 9.33
CA ILE A 116 4.93 -2.55 8.54
C ILE A 116 4.52 -2.73 7.09
N THR A 117 3.31 -3.23 6.83
CA THR A 117 2.75 -3.34 5.48
C THR A 117 2.75 -2.00 4.74
N PHE A 118 2.40 -0.93 5.42
CA PHE A 118 2.46 0.43 4.87
C PHE A 118 3.87 0.84 4.47
N PHE A 119 4.86 0.63 5.34
CA PHE A 119 6.26 0.96 5.05
C PHE A 119 6.84 0.07 3.93
N LEU A 120 6.47 -1.21 3.87
CA LEU A 120 6.84 -2.10 2.78
C LEU A 120 6.27 -1.64 1.44
N ASN A 121 5.01 -1.18 1.39
CA ASN A 121 4.45 -0.63 0.16
C ASN A 121 5.24 0.58 -0.34
N LEU A 122 5.74 1.44 0.55
CA LEU A 122 6.61 2.54 0.15
C LEU A 122 7.93 2.01 -0.43
N ALA A 123 8.60 1.11 0.29
CA ALA A 123 9.91 0.57 -0.10
C ALA A 123 9.87 -0.26 -1.40
N TYR A 124 8.74 -0.85 -1.76
CA TYR A 124 8.58 -1.60 -3.03
C TYR A 124 8.08 -0.74 -4.20
N ILE A 125 7.85 0.56 -4.01
CA ILE A 125 7.13 1.36 -5.02
C ILE A 125 7.91 1.56 -6.32
N ASP A 126 9.21 1.63 -6.25
CA ASP A 126 10.11 1.73 -7.41
C ASP A 126 10.47 0.36 -8.01
N GLY A 127 10.14 -0.72 -7.32
CA GLY A 127 10.32 -2.11 -7.74
C GLY A 127 11.54 -2.80 -7.15
N ASP A 128 12.39 -2.09 -6.42
CA ASP A 128 13.64 -2.60 -5.86
C ASP A 128 13.71 -2.39 -4.34
N PHE A 129 13.41 -3.44 -3.58
CA PHE A 129 13.56 -3.42 -2.12
C PHE A 129 15.02 -3.69 -1.73
N VAL A 130 15.77 -2.62 -1.50
CA VAL A 130 17.23 -2.70 -1.29
C VAL A 130 17.60 -3.13 0.15
N PRO A 131 18.82 -3.69 0.36
CA PRO A 131 19.25 -4.20 1.69
C PRO A 131 19.23 -3.15 2.80
N SER A 132 19.47 -1.89 2.49
CA SER A 132 19.42 -0.79 3.45
C SER A 132 18.01 -0.51 3.96
N GLU A 133 17.01 -0.52 3.09
CA GLU A 133 15.60 -0.41 3.47
C GLU A 133 15.14 -1.62 4.26
N GLN A 134 15.56 -2.85 3.84
CA GLN A 134 15.27 -4.08 4.58
C GLN A 134 15.76 -3.98 6.03
N LYS A 135 16.96 -3.43 6.24
CA LYS A 135 17.52 -3.23 7.58
C LYS A 135 16.62 -2.31 8.40
N ILE A 136 16.20 -1.18 7.85
CA ILE A 136 15.35 -0.21 8.55
C ILE A 136 13.98 -0.82 8.86
N ILE A 137 13.37 -1.51 7.91
CA ILE A 137 12.09 -2.21 8.12
C ILE A 137 12.23 -3.28 9.23
N LYS A 138 13.34 -4.03 9.27
CA LYS A 138 13.62 -4.99 10.36
C LYS A 138 13.75 -4.31 11.72
N GLU A 139 14.43 -3.18 11.81
CA GLU A 139 14.54 -2.39 13.04
C GLU A 139 13.17 -1.88 13.51
N ILE A 140 12.35 -1.36 12.61
CA ILE A 140 10.99 -0.91 12.91
C ILE A 140 10.12 -2.09 13.39
N ALA A 141 10.16 -3.22 12.69
CA ALA A 141 9.39 -4.41 13.05
C ALA A 141 9.78 -4.95 14.44
N ASN A 142 11.07 -5.00 14.74
CA ASN A 142 11.58 -5.39 16.06
C ASN A 142 11.09 -4.41 17.14
N GLY A 143 11.11 -3.10 16.88
CA GLY A 143 10.58 -2.07 17.78
C GLY A 143 9.08 -2.23 18.03
N PHE A 144 8.32 -2.64 17.02
CA PHE A 144 6.91 -3.01 17.14
C PHE A 144 6.68 -4.37 17.80
N GLY A 145 7.75 -5.17 18.03
CA GLY A 145 7.67 -6.51 18.62
C GLY A 145 7.08 -7.54 17.65
N ILE A 146 7.30 -7.35 16.37
CA ILE A 146 7.05 -8.34 15.33
C ILE A 146 8.28 -9.23 15.27
N ASP A 147 8.09 -10.54 15.42
CA ASP A 147 9.20 -11.50 15.32
C ASP A 147 9.71 -11.65 13.88
N GLY A 148 10.96 -12.13 13.75
CA GLY A 148 11.64 -12.21 12.46
C GLY A 148 10.94 -13.14 11.48
N ASP A 149 10.43 -14.29 11.93
CA ASP A 149 9.78 -15.29 11.08
C ASP A 149 8.48 -14.73 10.46
N LEU A 150 7.72 -13.99 11.27
CA LEU A 150 6.52 -13.31 10.78
C LEU A 150 6.89 -12.21 9.78
N LEU A 151 7.91 -11.41 10.09
CA LEU A 151 8.37 -10.36 9.17
C LEU A 151 8.86 -10.95 7.84
N ASP A 152 9.66 -12.00 7.89
CA ASP A 152 10.17 -12.68 6.69
C ASP A 152 9.01 -13.26 5.86
N THR A 153 7.97 -13.79 6.52
CA THR A 153 6.74 -14.23 5.84
C THR A 153 6.04 -13.07 5.14
N ILE A 154 5.91 -11.91 5.79
CA ILE A 154 5.29 -10.72 5.20
C ILE A 154 6.11 -10.24 3.99
N ILE A 155 7.44 -10.12 4.15
CA ILE A 155 8.35 -9.70 3.07
C ILE A 155 8.28 -10.67 1.89
N TYR A 156 8.33 -11.98 2.13
CA TYR A 156 8.20 -13.00 1.08
C TYR A 156 6.92 -12.86 0.26
N ARG A 157 5.80 -12.56 0.91
CA ARG A 157 4.51 -12.33 0.24
C ARG A 157 4.53 -11.08 -0.62
N PHE A 158 5.13 -9.99 -0.11
CA PHE A 158 5.36 -8.77 -0.88
C PHE A 158 6.22 -9.04 -2.12
N ASP A 159 7.35 -9.69 -1.94
CA ASP A 159 8.26 -10.07 -3.02
C ASP A 159 7.55 -10.88 -4.10
N THR A 160 6.80 -11.90 -3.69
CA THR A 160 6.04 -12.75 -4.61
C THR A 160 5.01 -11.95 -5.39
N PHE A 161 4.27 -11.06 -4.73
CA PHE A 161 3.29 -10.19 -5.34
C PHE A 161 3.94 -9.23 -6.37
N TYR A 162 4.98 -8.50 -5.97
CA TYR A 162 5.63 -7.53 -6.85
C TYR A 162 6.37 -8.19 -8.02
N ARG A 163 7.04 -9.32 -7.82
CA ARG A 163 7.68 -10.09 -8.92
C ARG A 163 6.66 -10.66 -9.89
N SER A 164 5.50 -11.11 -9.43
CA SER A 164 4.42 -11.56 -10.31
C SER A 164 3.90 -10.42 -11.18
N GLN A 165 3.74 -9.24 -10.63
CA GLN A 165 3.37 -8.02 -11.35
C GLN A 165 4.40 -7.63 -12.42
N GLN A 166 5.69 -7.69 -12.11
CA GLN A 166 6.77 -7.37 -13.07
C GLN A 166 6.83 -8.38 -14.22
N LYS A 167 6.76 -9.69 -13.94
CA LYS A 167 6.74 -10.74 -14.97
C LYS A 167 5.55 -10.58 -15.92
N TYR A 168 4.40 -10.23 -15.38
CA TYR A 168 3.20 -10.03 -16.17
C TYR A 168 3.33 -8.82 -17.12
N ARG A 169 3.89 -7.71 -16.64
CA ARG A 169 4.20 -6.53 -17.47
C ARG A 169 5.15 -6.87 -18.63
N GLN A 170 6.23 -7.63 -18.37
CA GLN A 170 7.17 -8.06 -19.39
C GLN A 170 6.54 -8.96 -20.45
N ASN A 171 5.69 -9.91 -20.04
CA ASN A 171 4.98 -10.80 -20.96
C ASN A 171 3.99 -10.04 -21.86
N ARG A 172 3.36 -8.99 -21.36
CA ARG A 172 2.44 -8.16 -22.14
C ARG A 172 3.18 -7.33 -23.19
N TYR A 173 4.33 -6.75 -22.86
CA TYR A 173 5.18 -6.05 -23.83
C TYR A 173 5.67 -6.97 -24.94
N ASN A 174 5.99 -8.21 -24.62
CA ASN A 174 6.45 -9.21 -25.60
C ASN A 174 5.30 -9.81 -26.44
N ASN A 175 4.07 -9.85 -25.92
CA ASN A 175 2.90 -10.39 -26.63
C ASN A 175 2.17 -9.35 -27.49
N SER A 176 2.30 -8.06 -27.22
CA SER A 176 1.72 -7.02 -28.09
C SER A 176 2.37 -6.97 -29.47
N SER A 177 3.46 -7.70 -29.69
CA SER A 177 4.12 -7.88 -30.99
C SER A 177 3.72 -9.18 -31.72
N ARG A 178 2.88 -10.02 -31.13
CA ARG A 178 2.41 -11.30 -31.68
C ARG A 178 1.00 -11.61 -31.19
N SER A 179 0.07 -11.35 -32.02
CA SER A 179 -1.11 -12.20 -32.23
C SER A 179 -2.39 -11.43 -32.50
N ASN A 180 -2.85 -11.57 -33.72
CA ASN A 180 -4.24 -11.79 -34.05
C ASN A 180 -4.62 -13.18 -33.52
N ASP A 181 -5.18 -13.24 -32.31
CA ASP A 181 -5.90 -14.45 -31.88
C ASP A 181 -7.08 -14.02 -31.01
N THR A 182 -8.18 -13.79 -31.69
CA THR A 182 -9.51 -13.52 -31.18
C THR A 182 -10.16 -14.83 -30.76
N GLN A 183 -9.87 -15.36 -29.59
CA GLN A 183 -10.76 -16.32 -28.93
C GLN A 183 -10.39 -16.49 -27.44
N ASN A 184 -11.23 -15.95 -26.58
CA ASN A 184 -11.32 -16.17 -25.14
C ASN A 184 -10.80 -15.10 -24.16
N GLU A 185 -10.60 -13.87 -24.57
CA GLU A 185 -10.42 -12.77 -23.61
C GLU A 185 -11.81 -12.36 -23.09
N LYS A 186 -12.07 -12.58 -21.80
CA LYS A 186 -13.22 -11.99 -21.12
C LYS A 186 -13.19 -10.47 -21.34
N LEU A 187 -14.28 -9.90 -21.82
CA LEU A 187 -14.36 -8.46 -21.98
C LEU A 187 -14.08 -7.78 -20.62
N PRO A 188 -13.29 -6.70 -20.58
CA PRO A 188 -12.90 -6.05 -19.32
C PRO A 188 -14.08 -5.71 -18.40
N TYR A 189 -15.21 -5.36 -18.99
CA TYR A 189 -16.45 -5.09 -18.25
C TYR A 189 -17.01 -6.34 -17.54
N GLU A 190 -16.89 -7.52 -18.15
CA GLU A 190 -17.35 -8.78 -17.54
C GLU A 190 -16.48 -9.16 -16.33
N ILE A 191 -15.17 -8.89 -16.39
CA ILE A 191 -14.26 -9.14 -15.27
C ILE A 191 -14.67 -8.30 -14.05
N LEU A 192 -15.13 -7.07 -14.27
CA LEU A 192 -15.66 -6.20 -13.22
C LEU A 192 -17.11 -6.55 -12.86
N GLY A 193 -17.79 -7.42 -13.63
CA GLY A 193 -19.20 -7.74 -13.45
C GLY A 193 -20.12 -6.57 -13.81
N LEU A 194 -19.78 -5.83 -14.86
CA LEU A 194 -20.48 -4.66 -15.35
C LEU A 194 -20.78 -4.76 -16.86
N SER A 195 -21.70 -3.92 -17.34
CA SER A 195 -21.96 -3.73 -18.76
C SER A 195 -21.05 -2.66 -19.36
N LYS A 196 -20.80 -2.75 -20.67
CA LYS A 196 -20.10 -1.71 -21.44
C LYS A 196 -20.78 -0.33 -21.35
N ASP A 197 -22.09 -0.32 -21.11
CA ASP A 197 -22.88 0.92 -20.99
C ASP A 197 -22.89 1.50 -19.55
N SER A 198 -22.21 0.85 -18.60
CA SER A 198 -22.15 1.32 -17.21
C SER A 198 -21.45 2.68 -17.11
N ASP A 199 -21.94 3.57 -16.24
CA ASP A 199 -21.31 4.86 -15.99
C ASP A 199 -19.91 4.66 -15.37
N PHE A 200 -18.98 5.53 -15.72
CA PHE A 200 -17.59 5.45 -15.21
C PHE A 200 -17.51 5.58 -13.69
N LYS A 201 -18.44 6.30 -13.08
CA LYS A 201 -18.60 6.38 -11.62
C LYS A 201 -18.91 4.99 -11.01
N ASP A 202 -19.77 4.22 -11.66
CA ASP A 202 -20.12 2.87 -11.21
C ASP A 202 -18.97 1.90 -11.45
N ILE A 203 -18.22 2.06 -12.53
CA ILE A 203 -17.00 1.29 -12.81
C ILE A 203 -15.96 1.55 -11.72
N LYS A 204 -15.70 2.81 -11.36
CA LYS A 204 -14.81 3.17 -10.24
C LYS A 204 -15.27 2.59 -8.90
N LYS A 205 -16.56 2.64 -8.63
CA LYS A 205 -17.16 2.09 -7.40
C LYS A 205 -16.95 0.57 -7.35
N ARG A 206 -17.31 -0.12 -8.43
CA ARG A 206 -17.21 -1.58 -8.52
C ARG A 206 -15.76 -2.07 -8.45
N TYR A 207 -14.85 -1.39 -9.13
CA TYR A 207 -13.43 -1.64 -9.02
C TYR A 207 -12.94 -1.60 -7.56
N ARG A 208 -13.30 -0.52 -6.81
CA ARG A 208 -12.92 -0.39 -5.39
C ARG A 208 -13.47 -1.52 -4.51
N GLU A 209 -14.70 -1.96 -4.76
CA GLU A 209 -15.32 -3.07 -4.04
C GLU A 209 -14.55 -4.38 -4.29
N LEU A 210 -14.20 -4.66 -5.55
CA LEU A 210 -13.48 -5.87 -5.94
C LEU A 210 -12.04 -5.85 -5.40
N VAL A 211 -11.33 -4.73 -5.50
CA VAL A 211 -10.01 -4.56 -4.89
C VAL A 211 -10.08 -4.85 -3.40
N LYS A 212 -11.05 -4.27 -2.68
CA LYS A 212 -11.24 -4.54 -1.25
C LYS A 212 -11.50 -6.02 -0.96
N LYS A 213 -12.27 -6.70 -1.80
CA LYS A 213 -12.63 -8.11 -1.61
C LYS A 213 -11.44 -9.05 -1.81
N TYR A 214 -10.59 -8.78 -2.80
CA TYR A 214 -9.50 -9.66 -3.21
C TYR A 214 -8.12 -9.19 -2.75
N HIS A 215 -8.06 -8.19 -1.86
CA HIS A 215 -6.80 -7.65 -1.38
C HIS A 215 -6.06 -8.66 -0.49
N PRO A 216 -4.79 -9.00 -0.77
CA PRO A 216 -4.03 -9.98 0.01
C PRO A 216 -3.94 -9.60 1.50
N ASP A 217 -3.69 -8.32 1.83
CA ASP A 217 -3.59 -7.87 3.23
C ASP A 217 -4.90 -8.03 3.99
N ILE A 218 -6.04 -7.84 3.32
CA ILE A 218 -7.35 -8.03 3.94
C ILE A 218 -7.56 -9.50 4.25
N LEU A 219 -7.23 -10.37 3.30
CA LEU A 219 -7.36 -11.82 3.45
C LEU A 219 -6.38 -12.36 4.50
N MET A 220 -5.14 -11.87 4.52
CA MET A 220 -4.17 -12.17 5.58
C MET A 220 -4.68 -11.74 6.96
N GLY A 221 -5.24 -10.53 7.06
CA GLY A 221 -5.83 -10.02 8.29
C GLY A 221 -7.07 -10.80 8.75
N GLN A 222 -7.72 -11.54 7.86
CA GLN A 222 -8.85 -12.43 8.12
C GLN A 222 -8.41 -13.87 8.46
N GLY A 223 -7.11 -14.18 8.33
CA GLY A 223 -6.58 -15.52 8.59
C GLY A 223 -6.82 -16.52 7.45
N GLU A 224 -7.06 -16.04 6.25
CA GLU A 224 -7.25 -16.90 5.07
C GLU A 224 -5.97 -17.68 4.74
N SER A 225 -6.13 -18.87 4.14
CA SER A 225 -5.01 -19.72 3.75
C SER A 225 -4.18 -19.13 2.62
N ASP A 226 -2.90 -19.53 2.52
CA ASP A 226 -1.99 -19.07 1.48
C ASP A 226 -2.53 -19.38 0.06
N GLU A 227 -3.23 -20.49 -0.12
CA GLU A 227 -3.88 -20.85 -1.38
C GLU A 227 -5.00 -19.86 -1.76
N VAL A 228 -5.81 -19.45 -0.79
CA VAL A 228 -6.87 -18.44 -1.00
C VAL A 228 -6.24 -17.09 -1.32
N ILE A 229 -5.17 -16.72 -0.64
CA ILE A 229 -4.44 -15.46 -0.87
C ILE A 229 -3.83 -15.45 -2.28
N GLU A 230 -3.21 -16.55 -2.72
CA GLU A 230 -2.63 -16.65 -4.07
C GLU A 230 -3.70 -16.54 -5.17
N LYS A 231 -4.81 -17.27 -5.03
CA LYS A 231 -5.94 -17.19 -5.98
C LYS A 231 -6.53 -15.77 -6.04
N SER A 232 -6.67 -15.15 -4.89
CA SER A 232 -7.20 -13.79 -4.78
C SER A 232 -6.25 -12.76 -5.38
N THR A 233 -4.94 -12.95 -5.23
CA THR A 233 -3.92 -12.12 -5.87
C THR A 233 -4.02 -12.18 -7.39
N LYS A 234 -4.15 -13.38 -7.97
CA LYS A 234 -4.37 -13.55 -9.42
C LYS A 234 -5.65 -12.85 -9.87
N LYS A 235 -6.74 -13.00 -9.07
CA LYS A 235 -8.01 -12.34 -9.38
C LYS A 235 -7.93 -10.82 -9.30
N LEU A 236 -7.18 -10.29 -8.34
CA LEU A 236 -6.94 -8.86 -8.21
C LEU A 236 -6.15 -8.31 -9.42
N GLN A 237 -5.21 -9.09 -9.96
CA GLN A 237 -4.51 -8.72 -11.19
C GLN A 237 -5.46 -8.57 -12.37
N GLU A 238 -6.32 -9.58 -12.62
CA GLU A 238 -7.34 -9.52 -13.68
C GLU A 238 -8.24 -8.27 -13.54
N ILE A 239 -8.66 -7.96 -12.31
CA ILE A 239 -9.50 -6.80 -12.00
C ILE A 239 -8.78 -5.48 -12.32
N ASN A 240 -7.51 -5.36 -11.95
CA ASN A 240 -6.70 -4.18 -12.22
C ASN A 240 -6.53 -3.95 -13.73
N GLU A 241 -6.24 -5.01 -14.46
CA GLU A 241 -6.07 -4.95 -15.92
C GLU A 241 -7.36 -4.54 -16.62
N ALA A 242 -8.47 -5.18 -16.26
CA ALA A 242 -9.77 -4.85 -16.82
C ALA A 242 -10.13 -3.37 -16.59
N TYR A 243 -9.85 -2.85 -15.41
CA TYR A 243 -10.12 -1.45 -15.10
C TYR A 243 -9.25 -0.50 -15.92
N GLU A 244 -7.93 -0.80 -16.12
CA GLU A 244 -7.05 0.03 -16.96
C GLU A 244 -7.47 0.02 -18.41
N GLU A 245 -7.81 -1.14 -18.92
CA GLU A 245 -8.27 -1.24 -20.29
C GLU A 245 -9.54 -0.41 -20.52
N ILE A 246 -10.50 -0.46 -19.59
CA ILE A 246 -11.70 0.36 -19.64
C ILE A 246 -11.36 1.86 -19.60
N LYS A 247 -10.40 2.26 -18.73
CA LYS A 247 -9.93 3.65 -18.68
C LYS A 247 -9.37 4.12 -20.02
N GLN A 248 -8.49 3.30 -20.61
CA GLN A 248 -7.88 3.60 -21.91
C GLN A 248 -8.93 3.70 -23.02
N GLN A 249 -9.88 2.76 -23.06
CA GLN A 249 -10.97 2.75 -24.06
C GLN A 249 -11.87 3.98 -23.94
N ARG A 250 -12.02 4.56 -22.74
CA ARG A 250 -12.88 5.73 -22.48
C ARG A 250 -12.13 7.08 -22.48
N GLY A 251 -10.80 7.07 -22.68
CA GLY A 251 -9.99 8.30 -22.64
C GLY A 251 -9.93 8.96 -21.26
N GLU A 252 -10.19 8.21 -20.20
CA GLU A 252 -10.14 8.67 -18.81
C GLU A 252 -8.71 8.58 -18.28
N ASN A 253 -8.12 9.70 -17.88
CA ASN A 253 -6.76 9.80 -17.34
C ASN A 253 -6.73 9.84 -15.80
#